data_0459f74292b971f4bbd1e356d88863e3
#
_entry.id   0459f74292b971f4bbd1e356d88863e3
#
_cell.length_a   1.000
_cell.length_b   1.000
_cell.length_c   1.000
_cell.angle_alpha   90.00
_cell.angle_beta   90.00
_cell.angle_gamma   90.00
#
_symmetry.space_group_name_H-M   'P 1'
#
loop_
_entity.id
_entity.type
_entity.pdbx_description
1 polymer ?
#
loop_
_entity_poly.entity_id
_entity_poly.type
_entity_poly.pdbx_seq_one_letter_code
_entity_poly.pdbx_strand_id
1 'polypeptide(L)'
;LKERYLPRMLSNDMDELWRCAQFLTEQGAGSDVGNIEVMARAEGDHWLIDGDKWFCSNADAEVILLLARTEGAVAGSRGLSMFLVPRELDDGNRNHYRIVRLKDKLGTCSMASGEVTLDGAVGYLIGELNTGIKQIMKTVSLSRLSHGVRAAAMMRRCLNESRQGARNRCQSGQ
;
A
#
# COMPACT_ATOMS: atom_id res chain seq x y z
N LEU A 1 -4.34 -15.33 -12.12
CA LEU A 1 -3.79 -14.49 -11.03
C LEU A 1 -4.11 -15.08 -9.65
N LYS A 2 -5.38 -15.39 -9.32
CA LYS A 2 -5.75 -15.88 -7.99
C LYS A 2 -4.97 -17.13 -7.60
N GLU A 3 -4.94 -18.15 -8.45
CA GLU A 3 -4.24 -19.41 -8.20
C GLU A 3 -2.73 -19.23 -8.02
N ARG A 4 -2.18 -18.23 -8.66
CA ARG A 4 -0.74 -17.92 -8.60
C ARG A 4 -0.34 -17.16 -7.34
N TYR A 5 -1.08 -16.13 -6.94
CA TYR A 5 -0.67 -15.20 -5.89
C TYR A 5 -1.31 -15.49 -4.53
N LEU A 6 -2.61 -15.86 -4.48
CA LEU A 6 -3.33 -16.02 -3.22
C LEU A 6 -2.74 -17.10 -2.29
N PRO A 7 -2.27 -18.27 -2.75
CA PRO A 7 -1.74 -19.28 -1.83
C PRO A 7 -0.59 -18.73 -0.97
N ARG A 8 0.34 -17.98 -1.57
CA ARG A 8 1.47 -17.37 -0.84
C ARG A 8 1.06 -16.16 -0.01
N MET A 9 0.11 -15.36 -0.48
CA MET A 9 -0.42 -14.22 0.29
C MET A 9 -1.23 -14.65 1.53
N LEU A 10 -1.72 -15.88 1.57
CA LEU A 10 -2.53 -16.45 2.64
C LEU A 10 -1.83 -17.59 3.38
N SER A 11 -0.54 -17.82 3.13
CA SER A 11 0.23 -18.85 3.80
C SER A 11 0.29 -18.58 5.31
N ASN A 12 0.19 -19.64 6.12
CA ASN A 12 0.48 -19.61 7.55
C ASN A 12 1.96 -19.90 7.84
N ASP A 13 2.72 -20.29 6.84
CA ASP A 13 4.16 -20.45 6.92
C ASP A 13 4.85 -19.12 6.62
N MET A 14 5.64 -18.63 7.57
CA MET A 14 6.32 -17.34 7.46
C MET A 14 7.40 -17.33 6.37
N ASP A 15 7.97 -18.50 6.04
CA ASP A 15 8.98 -18.62 4.99
C ASP A 15 8.36 -18.59 3.58
N GLU A 16 7.07 -18.95 3.48
CA GLU A 16 6.32 -18.92 2.23
C GLU A 16 5.43 -17.68 2.07
N LEU A 17 5.15 -16.96 3.17
CA LEU A 17 4.21 -15.84 3.18
C LEU A 17 4.75 -14.66 2.37
N TRP A 18 3.99 -14.27 1.37
CA TRP A 18 4.26 -13.05 0.60
C TRP A 18 3.61 -11.82 1.24
N ARG A 19 4.44 -10.85 1.52
CA ARG A 19 4.00 -9.55 2.03
C ARG A 19 3.36 -8.74 0.91
N CYS A 20 2.39 -7.94 1.28
CA CYS A 20 1.66 -7.10 0.34
C CYS A 20 1.84 -5.61 0.69
N ALA A 21 1.83 -4.77 -0.34
CA ALA A 21 1.88 -3.32 -0.22
C ALA A 21 0.80 -2.66 -1.09
N GLN A 22 0.52 -1.38 -0.79
CA GLN A 22 -0.37 -0.55 -1.59
C GLN A 22 0.33 0.76 -1.93
N PHE A 23 0.49 1.05 -3.22
CA PHE A 23 1.10 2.28 -3.71
C PHE A 23 0.04 3.15 -4.39
N LEU A 24 -0.48 4.12 -3.67
CA LEU A 24 -1.56 4.99 -4.15
C LEU A 24 -1.08 6.41 -4.40
N THR A 25 -0.35 6.97 -3.43
CA THR A 25 0.05 8.38 -3.41
C THR A 25 1.15 8.67 -4.42
N GLU A 26 1.04 9.82 -5.06
CA GLU A 26 2.07 10.44 -5.89
C GLU A 26 2.40 11.83 -5.34
N GLN A 27 3.49 12.44 -5.76
CA GLN A 27 3.91 13.76 -5.25
C GLN A 27 2.83 14.83 -5.50
N GLY A 28 2.18 14.80 -6.67
CA GLY A 28 1.09 15.69 -7.04
C GLY A 28 -0.33 15.18 -6.69
N ALA A 29 -0.47 13.94 -6.20
CA ALA A 29 -1.76 13.27 -6.02
C ALA A 29 -1.82 12.51 -4.67
N GLY A 30 -2.00 13.24 -3.60
CA GLY A 30 -2.21 12.70 -2.25
C GLY A 30 -3.69 12.61 -1.88
N SER A 31 -4.27 13.71 -1.42
CA SER A 31 -5.71 13.78 -1.07
C SER A 31 -6.61 13.68 -2.30
N ASP A 32 -6.19 14.25 -3.42
CA ASP A 32 -6.86 14.11 -4.71
C ASP A 32 -6.23 12.98 -5.54
N VAL A 33 -6.66 11.77 -5.27
CA VAL A 33 -6.22 10.55 -5.97
C VAL A 33 -6.61 10.60 -7.46
N GLY A 34 -7.58 11.44 -7.84
CA GLY A 34 -7.98 11.63 -9.23
C GLY A 34 -6.88 12.20 -10.13
N ASN A 35 -5.87 12.84 -9.54
CA ASN A 35 -4.73 13.44 -10.26
C ASN A 35 -3.52 12.50 -10.41
N ILE A 36 -3.70 11.20 -10.22
CA ILE A 36 -2.64 10.20 -10.47
C ILE A 36 -2.16 10.30 -11.91
N GLU A 37 -0.83 10.41 -12.07
CA GLU A 37 -0.12 10.54 -13.34
C GLU A 37 0.53 9.23 -13.81
N VAL A 38 0.73 8.25 -12.92
CA VAL A 38 1.25 6.92 -13.27
C VAL A 38 0.36 6.29 -14.33
N MET A 39 1.00 5.88 -15.43
CA MET A 39 0.35 5.35 -16.62
C MET A 39 0.56 3.84 -16.75
N ALA A 40 -0.46 3.15 -17.27
CA ALA A 40 -0.39 1.74 -17.62
C ALA A 40 -0.76 1.55 -19.09
N ARG A 41 0.11 0.89 -19.85
CA ARG A 41 -0.07 0.55 -21.26
C ARG A 41 -0.22 -0.97 -21.41
N ALA A 42 -1.21 -1.41 -22.18
CA ALA A 42 -1.41 -2.83 -22.44
C ALA A 42 -0.30 -3.41 -23.31
N GLU A 43 0.24 -4.56 -22.92
CA GLU A 43 1.26 -5.29 -23.65
C GLU A 43 0.95 -6.81 -23.60
N GLY A 44 0.26 -7.31 -24.61
CA GLY A 44 -0.16 -8.72 -24.66
C GLY A 44 -1.10 -9.09 -23.49
N ASP A 45 -0.65 -9.96 -22.61
CA ASP A 45 -1.42 -10.48 -21.45
C ASP A 45 -1.15 -9.73 -20.13
N HIS A 46 -0.29 -8.71 -20.17
CA HIS A 46 0.09 -7.90 -19.03
C HIS A 46 0.08 -6.40 -19.37
N TRP A 47 0.48 -5.58 -18.43
CA TRP A 47 0.56 -4.13 -18.55
C TRP A 47 1.97 -3.65 -18.19
N LEU A 48 2.48 -2.68 -18.93
CA LEU A 48 3.69 -1.95 -18.59
C LEU A 48 3.29 -0.65 -17.91
N ILE A 49 3.87 -0.41 -16.74
CA ILE A 49 3.50 0.69 -15.85
C ILE A 49 4.70 1.60 -15.66
N ASP A 50 4.48 2.89 -15.90
CA ASP A 50 5.48 3.94 -15.85
C ASP A 50 5.06 5.09 -14.92
N GLY A 51 6.01 5.63 -14.17
CA GLY A 51 5.84 6.81 -13.31
C GLY A 51 6.32 6.61 -11.89
N ASP A 52 6.00 7.58 -11.02
CA ASP A 52 6.53 7.64 -9.66
C ASP A 52 5.44 7.49 -8.60
N LYS A 53 5.72 6.70 -7.56
CA LYS A 53 4.90 6.59 -6.35
C LYS A 53 5.65 7.14 -5.15
N TRP A 54 4.93 7.86 -4.25
CA TRP A 54 5.55 8.73 -3.26
C TRP A 54 5.67 8.15 -1.85
N PHE A 55 4.62 7.72 -1.21
CA PHE A 55 4.62 7.12 0.13
C PHE A 55 4.36 5.61 0.06
N CYS A 56 5.34 4.86 -0.44
CA CYS A 56 5.26 3.42 -0.64
C CYS A 56 5.65 2.67 0.63
N SER A 57 4.70 2.42 1.51
CA SER A 57 4.94 1.64 2.74
C SER A 57 5.14 0.16 2.40
N ASN A 58 6.03 -0.50 3.16
CA ASN A 58 6.47 -1.87 2.87
C ASN A 58 7.03 -1.99 1.43
N ALA A 59 7.94 -1.08 1.09
CA ALA A 59 8.41 -0.85 -0.28
C ALA A 59 9.08 -2.07 -0.94
N ASP A 60 9.51 -3.05 -0.13
CA ASP A 60 10.11 -4.31 -0.58
C ASP A 60 9.15 -5.50 -0.49
N ALA A 61 7.85 -5.27 -0.53
CA ALA A 61 6.85 -6.33 -0.54
C ALA A 61 6.92 -7.17 -1.82
N GLU A 62 6.58 -8.46 -1.70
CA GLU A 62 6.55 -9.38 -2.84
C GLU A 62 5.46 -9.05 -3.85
N VAL A 63 4.36 -8.44 -3.38
CA VAL A 63 3.21 -8.06 -4.20
C VAL A 63 2.76 -6.65 -3.87
N ILE A 64 2.59 -5.84 -4.90
CA ILE A 64 2.15 -4.46 -4.79
C ILE A 64 0.79 -4.31 -5.47
N LEU A 65 -0.16 -3.70 -4.80
CA LEU A 65 -1.39 -3.19 -5.43
C LEU A 65 -1.21 -1.69 -5.66
N LEU A 66 -1.40 -1.25 -6.90
CA LEU A 66 -1.33 0.18 -7.22
C LEU A 66 -2.47 0.63 -8.12
N LEU A 67 -2.71 1.93 -8.11
CA LEU A 67 -3.59 2.59 -9.07
C LEU A 67 -2.75 3.26 -10.16
N ALA A 68 -3.18 3.07 -11.40
CA ALA A 68 -2.63 3.75 -12.55
C ALA A 68 -3.77 4.12 -13.52
N ARG A 69 -3.49 5.07 -14.39
CA ARG A 69 -4.36 5.47 -15.49
C ARG A 69 -3.98 4.70 -16.74
N THR A 70 -4.97 4.18 -17.45
CA THR A 70 -4.70 3.56 -18.76
C THR A 70 -4.82 4.60 -19.87
N GLU A 71 -4.16 4.33 -20.99
CA GLU A 71 -4.25 5.18 -22.17
C GLU A 71 -5.72 5.34 -22.62
N GLY A 72 -6.12 6.55 -22.94
CA GLY A 72 -7.50 6.88 -23.31
C GLY A 72 -8.53 6.89 -22.18
N ALA A 73 -8.15 6.62 -20.94
CA ALA A 73 -9.06 6.68 -19.80
C ALA A 73 -9.50 8.12 -19.49
N VAL A 74 -10.72 8.25 -18.97
CA VAL A 74 -11.25 9.56 -18.57
C VAL A 74 -10.43 10.18 -17.44
N ALA A 75 -10.38 11.49 -17.38
CA ALA A 75 -9.72 12.21 -16.29
C ALA A 75 -10.41 11.96 -14.93
N GLY A 76 -9.68 12.21 -13.85
CA GLY A 76 -10.16 12.07 -12.48
C GLY A 76 -10.20 10.61 -12.00
N SER A 77 -10.80 10.39 -10.85
CA SER A 77 -10.81 9.10 -10.16
C SER A 77 -11.53 7.97 -10.90
N ARG A 78 -12.45 8.32 -11.81
CA ARG A 78 -13.21 7.34 -12.60
C ARG A 78 -12.38 6.68 -13.72
N GLY A 79 -11.23 7.25 -14.08
CA GLY A 79 -10.35 6.67 -15.09
C GLY A 79 -9.21 5.82 -14.52
N LEU A 80 -9.24 5.52 -13.22
CA LEU A 80 -8.20 4.75 -12.58
C LEU A 80 -8.52 3.27 -12.52
N SER A 81 -7.52 2.45 -12.83
CA SER A 81 -7.56 0.99 -12.78
C SER A 81 -6.60 0.48 -11.72
N MET A 82 -6.88 -0.69 -11.14
CA MET A 82 -6.04 -1.30 -10.12
C MET A 82 -5.19 -2.41 -10.74
N PHE A 83 -3.91 -2.40 -10.42
CA PHE A 83 -2.94 -3.36 -10.90
C PHE A 83 -2.25 -4.08 -9.76
N LEU A 84 -1.97 -5.36 -9.96
CA LEU A 84 -1.05 -6.15 -9.16
C LEU A 84 0.31 -6.12 -9.85
N VAL A 85 1.33 -5.68 -9.13
CA VAL A 85 2.72 -5.62 -9.60
C VAL A 85 3.54 -6.55 -8.71
N PRO A 86 4.05 -7.66 -9.24
CA PRO A 86 4.93 -8.56 -8.49
C PRO A 86 6.32 -7.95 -8.36
N ARG A 87 7.05 -8.27 -7.29
CA ARG A 87 8.46 -7.90 -7.13
C ARG A 87 9.36 -8.66 -8.10
N GLU A 88 9.05 -9.92 -8.33
CA GLU A 88 9.79 -10.82 -9.21
C GLU A 88 8.88 -11.35 -10.32
N LEU A 89 9.42 -11.43 -11.52
CA LEU A 89 8.74 -11.96 -12.69
C LEU A 89 8.87 -13.49 -12.77
N ASP A 90 8.15 -14.12 -13.70
CA ASP A 90 8.13 -15.58 -13.84
C ASP A 90 9.49 -16.18 -14.24
N ASP A 91 10.31 -15.41 -14.88
CA ASP A 91 11.68 -15.78 -15.25
C ASP A 91 12.69 -15.66 -14.11
N GLY A 92 12.21 -15.27 -12.90
CA GLY A 92 13.04 -15.05 -11.72
C GLY A 92 13.76 -13.70 -11.68
N ASN A 93 13.58 -12.87 -12.71
CA ASN A 93 14.16 -11.53 -12.72
C ASN A 93 13.35 -10.57 -11.84
N ARG A 94 14.04 -9.57 -11.29
CA ARG A 94 13.37 -8.46 -10.58
C ARG A 94 12.56 -7.64 -11.58
N ASN A 95 11.36 -7.27 -11.19
CA ASN A 95 10.50 -6.41 -11.99
C ASN A 95 11.08 -5.00 -12.15
N HIS A 96 10.71 -4.30 -13.19
CA HIS A 96 11.27 -3.03 -13.65
C HIS A 96 10.76 -1.84 -12.80
N TYR A 97 11.04 -1.88 -11.48
CA TYR A 97 10.88 -0.72 -10.61
C TYR A 97 12.02 -0.65 -9.59
N ARG A 98 12.26 0.53 -9.07
CA ARG A 98 13.33 0.77 -8.10
C ARG A 98 12.85 1.65 -6.96
N ILE A 99 13.35 1.37 -5.77
CA ILE A 99 13.21 2.25 -4.60
C ILE A 99 14.29 3.33 -4.73
N VAL A 100 13.86 4.58 -4.91
CA VAL A 100 14.77 5.72 -5.10
C VAL A 100 15.44 6.08 -3.78
N ARG A 101 14.62 6.22 -2.72
CA ARG A 101 15.07 6.47 -1.36
C ARG A 101 13.99 6.10 -0.35
N LEU A 102 14.40 5.89 0.89
CA LEU A 102 13.47 5.75 2.01
C LEU A 102 13.14 7.12 2.61
N LYS A 103 11.93 7.24 3.12
CA LYS A 103 11.46 8.45 3.80
C LYS A 103 12.04 8.55 5.22
N ASP A 104 12.54 9.73 5.58
CA ASP A 104 12.78 10.10 6.96
C ASP A 104 11.44 10.49 7.61
N LYS A 105 11.07 9.83 8.72
CA LYS A 105 9.74 9.94 9.33
C LYS A 105 9.85 10.09 10.84
N LEU A 106 8.99 10.93 11.42
CA LEU A 106 8.85 11.07 12.88
C LEU A 106 8.27 9.81 13.54
N GLY A 107 7.38 9.09 12.86
CA GLY A 107 6.74 7.87 13.35
C GLY A 107 6.91 6.71 12.37
N THR A 108 6.70 5.48 12.86
CA THR A 108 6.83 4.25 12.06
C THR A 108 8.18 4.11 11.36
N CYS A 109 9.27 4.53 12.01
CA CYS A 109 10.62 4.55 11.43
C CYS A 109 11.11 3.15 11.04
N SER A 110 10.64 2.10 11.74
CA SER A 110 10.97 0.70 11.44
C SER A 110 10.29 0.16 10.17
N MET A 111 9.24 0.84 9.67
CA MET A 111 8.56 0.43 8.44
C MET A 111 9.21 1.14 7.25
N ALA A 112 9.74 0.39 6.30
CA ALA A 112 10.28 0.92 5.06
C ALA A 112 9.17 1.60 4.26
N SER A 113 9.23 2.94 4.16
CA SER A 113 8.37 3.72 3.25
C SER A 113 9.26 4.45 2.27
N GLY A 114 9.10 4.14 1.00
CA GLY A 114 9.98 4.62 -0.06
C GLY A 114 9.30 5.55 -1.06
N GLU A 115 10.13 6.15 -1.88
CA GLU A 115 9.78 6.71 -3.18
C GLU A 115 10.15 5.65 -4.21
N VAL A 116 9.23 5.32 -5.11
CA VAL A 116 9.39 4.23 -6.08
C VAL A 116 9.17 4.76 -7.48
N THR A 117 10.14 4.54 -8.35
CA THR A 117 10.02 4.76 -9.80
C THR A 117 9.72 3.44 -10.49
N LEU A 118 8.68 3.44 -11.31
CA LEU A 118 8.28 2.37 -12.21
C LEU A 118 8.76 2.76 -13.62
N ASP A 119 9.45 1.84 -14.28
CA ASP A 119 10.04 2.06 -15.62
C ASP A 119 9.76 0.82 -16.47
N GLY A 120 8.56 0.77 -17.06
CA GLY A 120 8.05 -0.41 -17.73
C GLY A 120 7.76 -1.57 -16.77
N ALA A 121 7.33 -1.28 -15.54
CA ALA A 121 7.04 -2.33 -14.56
C ALA A 121 5.88 -3.20 -15.03
N VAL A 122 6.08 -4.52 -15.04
CA VAL A 122 5.05 -5.48 -15.40
C VAL A 122 3.97 -5.52 -14.32
N GLY A 123 2.73 -5.33 -14.73
CA GLY A 123 1.57 -5.41 -13.86
C GLY A 123 0.41 -6.15 -14.48
N TYR A 124 -0.48 -6.66 -13.63
CA TYR A 124 -1.67 -7.40 -14.04
C TYR A 124 -2.93 -6.67 -13.56
N LEU A 125 -3.86 -6.43 -14.47
CA LEU A 125 -5.13 -5.77 -14.14
C LEU A 125 -5.91 -6.60 -13.12
N ILE A 126 -6.37 -5.94 -12.06
CA ILE A 126 -7.28 -6.52 -11.06
C ILE A 126 -8.70 -6.06 -11.30
N GLY A 127 -9.57 -6.99 -11.64
CA GLY A 127 -10.97 -6.72 -11.96
C GLY A 127 -11.15 -6.05 -13.33
N GLU A 128 -11.91 -4.95 -13.38
CA GLU A 128 -12.26 -4.26 -14.60
C GLU A 128 -11.54 -2.90 -14.71
N LEU A 129 -11.28 -2.46 -15.93
CA LEU A 129 -10.75 -1.12 -16.21
C LEU A 129 -11.67 -0.04 -15.61
N ASN A 130 -11.05 1.06 -15.17
CA ASN A 130 -11.76 2.25 -14.65
C ASN A 130 -12.59 1.99 -13.38
N THR A 131 -12.32 0.89 -12.67
CA THR A 131 -12.97 0.56 -11.39
C THR A 131 -12.00 0.56 -10.20
N GLY A 132 -10.76 0.94 -10.41
CA GLY A 132 -9.68 0.82 -9.42
C GLY A 132 -9.98 1.49 -8.08
N ILE A 133 -10.54 2.70 -8.08
CA ILE A 133 -10.95 3.39 -6.84
C ILE A 133 -11.99 2.57 -6.08
N LYS A 134 -13.00 2.07 -6.76
CA LYS A 134 -14.07 1.28 -6.12
C LYS A 134 -13.51 0.01 -5.48
N GLN A 135 -12.50 -0.59 -6.09
CA GLN A 135 -11.85 -1.80 -5.59
C GLN A 135 -10.96 -1.50 -4.39
N ILE A 136 -10.06 -0.51 -4.49
CA ILE A 136 -9.12 -0.18 -3.42
C ILE A 136 -9.82 0.36 -2.17
N MET A 137 -10.95 1.04 -2.32
CA MET A 137 -11.72 1.57 -1.20
C MET A 137 -12.23 0.49 -0.25
N LYS A 138 -12.40 -0.75 -0.70
CA LYS A 138 -12.73 -1.87 0.19
C LYS A 138 -11.60 -2.11 1.21
N THR A 139 -10.35 -2.16 0.75
CA THR A 139 -9.18 -2.35 1.61
C THR A 139 -8.92 -1.11 2.47
N VAL A 140 -9.06 0.10 1.91
CA VAL A 140 -8.93 1.35 2.66
C VAL A 140 -9.95 1.43 3.80
N SER A 141 -11.19 1.00 3.58
CA SER A 141 -12.24 0.99 4.62
C SER A 141 -11.90 0.04 5.78
N LEU A 142 -11.38 -1.14 5.49
CA LEU A 142 -10.89 -2.07 6.53
C LEU A 142 -9.71 -1.48 7.31
N SER A 143 -8.77 -0.84 6.62
CA SER A 143 -7.65 -0.15 7.25
C SER A 143 -8.10 0.97 8.17
N ARG A 144 -9.07 1.80 7.75
CA ARG A 144 -9.66 2.86 8.58
C ARG A 144 -10.33 2.30 9.84
N LEU A 145 -11.07 1.21 9.74
CA LEU A 145 -11.67 0.53 10.89
C LEU A 145 -10.58 0.04 11.86
N SER A 146 -9.54 -0.62 11.36
CA SER A 146 -8.39 -1.07 12.15
C SER A 146 -7.69 0.08 12.89
N HIS A 147 -7.54 1.25 12.25
CA HIS A 147 -6.99 2.44 12.89
C HIS A 147 -7.85 2.95 14.04
N GLY A 148 -9.18 2.94 13.90
CA GLY A 148 -10.11 3.28 14.98
C GLY A 148 -9.97 2.37 16.20
N VAL A 149 -9.92 1.06 15.97
CA VAL A 149 -9.72 0.06 17.04
C VAL A 149 -8.36 0.25 17.72
N ARG A 150 -7.29 0.50 16.97
CA ARG A 150 -5.96 0.78 17.52
C ARG A 150 -5.95 2.04 18.38
N ALA A 151 -6.57 3.12 17.94
CA ALA A 151 -6.66 4.36 18.69
C ALA A 151 -7.37 4.12 20.03
N ALA A 152 -8.49 3.40 20.04
CA ALA A 152 -9.21 3.05 21.27
C ALA A 152 -8.36 2.19 22.22
N ALA A 153 -7.59 1.23 21.68
CA ALA A 153 -6.68 0.40 22.48
C ALA A 153 -5.55 1.24 23.12
N MET A 154 -4.98 2.18 22.38
CA MET A 154 -3.95 3.09 22.90
C MET A 154 -4.50 4.02 23.99
N MET A 155 -5.68 4.60 23.79
CA MET A 155 -6.35 5.41 24.84
C MET A 155 -6.60 4.60 26.09
N ARG A 156 -7.07 3.35 25.97
CA ARG A 156 -7.24 2.44 27.12
C ARG A 156 -5.93 2.18 27.84
N ARG A 157 -4.84 1.96 27.12
CA ARG A 157 -3.52 1.76 27.71
C ARG A 157 -3.09 2.98 28.49
N CYS A 158 -3.17 4.18 27.93
CA CYS A 158 -2.84 5.42 28.63
C CYS A 158 -3.66 5.61 29.90
N LEU A 159 -4.99 5.35 29.84
CA LEU A 159 -5.86 5.43 31.00
C LEU A 159 -5.44 4.45 32.10
N ASN A 160 -5.12 3.21 31.77
CA ASN A 160 -4.68 2.20 32.73
C ASN A 160 -3.38 2.61 33.42
N GLU A 161 -2.39 3.10 32.67
CA GLU A 161 -1.12 3.59 33.24
C GLU A 161 -1.36 4.81 34.15
N SER A 162 -2.19 5.77 33.73
CA SER A 162 -2.53 6.94 34.56
C SER A 162 -3.22 6.56 35.86
N ARG A 163 -4.17 5.61 35.80
CA ARG A 163 -4.86 5.10 37.00
C ARG A 163 -3.90 4.40 37.94
N GLN A 164 -3.00 3.60 37.42
CA GLN A 164 -2.00 2.90 38.23
C GLN A 164 -1.04 3.89 38.90
N GLY A 165 -0.56 4.89 38.14
CA GLY A 165 0.27 5.96 38.67
C GLY A 165 -0.44 6.74 39.79
N ALA A 166 -1.72 7.11 39.61
CA ALA A 166 -2.48 7.82 40.60
C ALA A 166 -2.72 6.99 41.88
N ARG A 167 -2.91 5.66 41.75
CA ARG A 167 -3.10 4.76 42.91
C ARG A 167 -1.83 4.57 43.74
N ASN A 168 -0.68 4.59 43.10
CA ASN A 168 0.61 4.30 43.72
C ASN A 168 1.32 5.57 44.22
N ARG A 169 0.83 6.75 43.86
CA ARG A 169 1.44 8.02 44.26
C ARG A 169 0.83 8.53 45.54
N CYS A 170 1.61 8.54 46.59
CA CYS A 170 1.24 9.25 47.86
C CYS A 170 1.61 10.73 47.73
N GLN A 171 0.67 11.60 48.04
CA GLN A 171 0.87 13.06 48.10
C GLN A 171 0.23 13.61 49.39
N SER A 172 1.00 14.43 50.13
CA SER A 172 0.54 15.05 51.38
C SER A 172 0.07 14.08 52.47
N GLY A 173 0.66 12.86 52.50
CA GLY A 173 0.35 11.86 53.52
C GLY A 173 -0.95 11.06 53.30
N GLN A 174 -1.55 11.16 52.10
CA GLN A 174 -2.71 10.37 51.67
C GLN A 174 -2.40 9.52 50.46
#